data_0ab4e248dcd0a7dd5ad0e08a14fde5b1
#
_entry.id   0ab4e248dcd0a7dd5ad0e08a14fde5b1
#
_cell.length_a   1.000
_cell.length_b   1.000
_cell.length_c   1.000
_cell.angle_alpha   90.00
_cell.angle_beta   90.00
_cell.angle_gamma   90.00
#
_symmetry.space_group_name_H-M   'P 1'
#
loop_
_entity.id
_entity.type
_entity.pdbx_description
1 polymer ?
#
loop_
_entity_poly.entity_id
_entity_poly.type
_entity_poly.pdbx_seq_one_letter_code
_entity_poly.pdbx_strand_id
1 'polypeptide(L)'
;ASHAVDSTLRLLKDGTVDTLEEEEEQMSWIEQFFEKRYQAWTEEVYEKYEGDKQKANSVLGNKVVHSLPQLFFLSLPFFAFFLKLMYIRSKRKSYVEHFVFSIYHYAYLFVVMFLFYLIPAIAKMLGSAWEDMIIEWITFFVVFYPLIYLFLSMRRFYEDRWVVLSFKFIALSILLMITMLFLFILIAAFAFFF
;
A
#
# COMPACT_ATOMS: atom_id res chain seq x y z
N ALA A 1 30.35 -49.07 7.11
CA ALA A 1 29.10 -48.26 7.19
C ALA A 1 29.38 -46.85 7.80
N SER A 2 30.20 -46.72 8.83
CA SER A 2 30.51 -45.47 9.52
C SER A 2 31.25 -44.46 8.61
N HIS A 3 32.19 -44.89 7.81
CA HIS A 3 32.99 -44.02 6.91
C HIS A 3 32.15 -43.42 5.76
N ALA A 4 31.18 -44.14 5.26
CA ALA A 4 30.32 -43.65 4.17
C ALA A 4 29.32 -42.61 4.67
N VAL A 5 28.84 -42.71 5.91
CA VAL A 5 27.96 -41.73 6.53
C VAL A 5 28.71 -40.44 6.85
N ASP A 6 29.97 -40.54 7.31
CA ASP A 6 30.79 -39.36 7.63
C ASP A 6 31.18 -38.58 6.34
N SER A 7 31.48 -39.29 5.25
CA SER A 7 31.75 -38.62 3.95
C SER A 7 30.53 -37.94 3.34
N THR A 8 29.33 -38.52 3.45
CA THR A 8 28.07 -37.90 2.99
C THR A 8 27.68 -36.71 3.84
N LEU A 9 27.89 -36.75 5.15
CA LEU A 9 27.65 -35.59 6.04
C LEU A 9 28.62 -34.43 5.76
N ARG A 10 29.87 -34.69 5.40
CA ARG A 10 30.83 -33.65 4.99
C ARG A 10 30.41 -32.99 3.67
N LEU A 11 30.04 -33.80 2.66
CA LEU A 11 29.57 -33.26 1.37
C LEU A 11 28.30 -32.43 1.50
N LEU A 12 27.36 -32.82 2.36
CA LEU A 12 26.17 -32.01 2.66
C LEU A 12 26.51 -30.72 3.39
N LYS A 13 27.47 -30.77 4.31
CA LYS A 13 27.93 -29.59 5.06
C LYS A 13 28.68 -28.60 4.17
N ASP A 14 29.59 -29.09 3.33
CA ASP A 14 30.32 -28.25 2.38
C ASP A 14 29.36 -27.58 1.37
N GLY A 15 28.41 -28.34 0.78
CA GLY A 15 27.43 -27.78 -0.13
C GLY A 15 26.48 -26.78 0.49
N THR A 16 26.15 -26.92 1.79
CA THR A 16 25.34 -25.92 2.51
C THR A 16 26.14 -24.68 2.89
N VAL A 17 27.43 -24.83 3.16
CA VAL A 17 28.30 -23.68 3.47
C VAL A 17 28.53 -22.85 2.20
N ASP A 18 28.83 -23.46 1.06
CA ASP A 18 28.99 -22.77 -0.21
C ASP A 18 27.73 -21.97 -0.61
N THR A 19 26.55 -22.57 -0.44
CA THR A 19 25.27 -21.88 -0.74
C THR A 19 25.01 -20.70 0.21
N LEU A 20 25.36 -20.81 1.48
CA LEU A 20 25.20 -19.72 2.45
C LEU A 20 26.21 -18.59 2.19
N GLU A 21 27.43 -18.90 1.81
CA GLU A 21 28.44 -17.89 1.44
C GLU A 21 28.03 -17.13 0.16
N GLU A 22 27.49 -17.84 -0.85
CA GLU A 22 26.95 -17.20 -2.06
C GLU A 22 25.72 -16.31 -1.76
N GLU A 23 24.84 -16.72 -0.86
CA GLU A 23 23.70 -15.92 -0.42
C GLU A 23 24.13 -14.68 0.37
N GLU A 24 25.12 -14.80 1.26
CA GLU A 24 25.68 -13.67 2.01
C GLU A 24 26.40 -12.68 1.07
N GLU A 25 27.15 -13.17 0.09
CA GLU A 25 27.84 -12.32 -0.89
C GLU A 25 26.86 -11.60 -1.82
N GLN A 26 25.78 -12.28 -2.26
CA GLN A 26 24.69 -11.66 -3.01
C GLN A 26 23.93 -10.63 -2.17
N MET A 27 23.67 -10.90 -0.90
CA MET A 27 23.00 -9.96 0.00
C MET A 27 23.88 -8.73 0.23
N SER A 28 25.17 -8.90 0.42
CA SER A 28 26.15 -7.81 0.60
C SER A 28 26.23 -6.88 -0.61
N TRP A 29 26.26 -7.40 -1.84
CA TRP A 29 26.30 -6.52 -3.02
C TRP A 29 24.97 -5.79 -3.26
N ILE A 30 23.85 -6.41 -2.94
CA ILE A 30 22.51 -5.77 -3.00
C ILE A 30 22.46 -4.61 -2.02
N GLU A 31 22.90 -4.82 -0.77
CA GLU A 31 22.95 -3.76 0.25
C GLU A 31 23.84 -2.60 -0.19
N GLN A 32 25.06 -2.88 -0.68
CA GLN A 32 25.97 -1.86 -1.19
C GLN A 32 25.40 -1.10 -2.40
N PHE A 33 24.70 -1.80 -3.29
CA PHE A 33 24.05 -1.17 -4.44
C PHE A 33 22.93 -0.21 -4.01
N PHE A 34 22.08 -0.63 -3.07
CA PHE A 34 21.01 0.22 -2.53
C PHE A 34 21.57 1.39 -1.73
N GLU A 35 22.59 1.16 -0.91
CA GLU A 35 23.25 2.21 -0.13
C GLU A 35 23.86 3.29 -1.03
N LYS A 36 24.64 2.90 -2.03
CA LYS A 36 25.23 3.81 -3.01
C LYS A 36 24.18 4.60 -3.79
N ARG A 37 23.08 3.95 -4.15
CA ARG A 37 21.98 4.57 -4.88
C ARG A 37 21.21 5.54 -3.98
N TYR A 38 20.98 5.15 -2.72
CA TYR A 38 20.34 5.99 -1.72
C TYR A 38 21.18 7.25 -1.42
N GLN A 39 22.47 7.12 -1.28
CA GLN A 39 23.38 8.26 -1.08
C GLN A 39 23.36 9.20 -2.29
N ALA A 40 23.49 8.67 -3.51
CA ALA A 40 23.42 9.48 -4.72
C ALA A 40 22.09 10.23 -4.86
N TRP A 41 20.98 9.57 -4.53
CA TRP A 41 19.66 10.20 -4.54
C TRP A 41 19.50 11.26 -3.45
N THR A 42 20.02 11.01 -2.24
CA THR A 42 19.98 11.99 -1.15
C THR A 42 20.85 13.20 -1.46
N GLU A 43 22.02 13.02 -2.05
CA GLU A 43 22.89 14.12 -2.50
C GLU A 43 22.20 14.96 -3.58
N GLU A 44 21.60 14.34 -4.60
CA GLU A 44 20.85 15.04 -5.65
C GLU A 44 19.68 15.85 -5.06
N VAL A 45 18.94 15.27 -4.11
CA VAL A 45 17.84 15.96 -3.43
C VAL A 45 18.38 17.11 -2.56
N TYR A 46 19.47 16.91 -1.83
CA TYR A 46 20.07 17.97 -1.00
C TYR A 46 20.64 19.10 -1.85
N GLU A 47 21.31 18.79 -2.94
CA GLU A 47 21.86 19.79 -3.86
C GLU A 47 20.76 20.63 -4.51
N LYS A 48 19.67 19.98 -4.92
CA LYS A 48 18.49 20.63 -5.53
C LYS A 48 17.75 21.55 -4.59
N TYR A 49 17.79 21.32 -3.26
CA TYR A 49 17.07 22.11 -2.25
C TYR A 49 18.01 22.87 -1.30
N GLU A 50 19.22 23.20 -1.76
CA GLU A 50 20.21 24.02 -1.03
C GLU A 50 20.52 23.52 0.40
N GLY A 51 20.47 22.21 0.63
CA GLY A 51 20.75 21.58 1.93
C GLY A 51 19.65 21.71 2.98
N ASP A 52 18.49 22.29 2.63
CA ASP A 52 17.37 22.45 3.55
C ASP A 52 16.55 21.13 3.64
N LYS A 53 16.82 20.36 4.70
CA LYS A 53 16.14 19.08 4.98
C LYS A 53 14.62 19.23 5.11
N GLN A 54 14.15 20.36 5.60
CA GLN A 54 12.72 20.60 5.82
C GLN A 54 12.00 20.84 4.49
N LYS A 55 12.65 21.59 3.57
CA LYS A 55 12.15 21.75 2.19
C LYS A 55 12.17 20.44 1.41
N ALA A 56 13.27 19.68 1.48
CA ALA A 56 13.37 18.37 0.82
C ALA A 56 12.26 17.42 1.28
N ASN A 57 12.02 17.29 2.59
CA ASN A 57 10.98 16.45 3.14
C ASN A 57 9.56 16.91 2.74
N SER A 58 9.31 18.21 2.70
CA SER A 58 8.01 18.74 2.27
C SER A 58 7.73 18.49 0.79
N VAL A 59 8.73 18.57 -0.06
CA VAL A 59 8.60 18.27 -1.50
C VAL A 59 8.41 16.78 -1.74
N LEU A 60 9.14 15.93 -1.02
CA LEU A 60 8.94 14.48 -1.06
C LEU A 60 7.54 14.10 -0.58
N GLY A 61 7.09 14.68 0.52
CA GLY A 61 5.74 14.48 1.03
C GLY A 61 4.68 14.90 0.01
N ASN A 62 4.84 16.06 -0.61
CA ASN A 62 3.93 16.53 -1.67
C ASN A 62 3.95 15.59 -2.89
N LYS A 63 5.11 15.13 -3.33
CA LYS A 63 5.22 14.19 -4.45
C LYS A 63 4.49 12.88 -4.16
N VAL A 64 4.61 12.36 -2.94
CA VAL A 64 3.87 11.18 -2.48
C VAL A 64 2.36 11.44 -2.50
N VAL A 65 1.90 12.56 -1.94
CA VAL A 65 0.47 12.93 -1.91
C VAL A 65 -0.10 13.06 -3.33
N HIS A 66 0.64 13.66 -4.26
CA HIS A 66 0.24 13.75 -5.67
C HIS A 66 0.19 12.39 -6.38
N SER A 67 0.94 11.39 -5.90
CA SER A 67 0.92 10.03 -6.45
C SER A 67 -0.24 9.17 -5.91
N LEU A 68 -0.89 9.57 -4.81
CA LEU A 68 -1.99 8.81 -4.21
C LEU A 68 -3.15 8.53 -5.18
N PRO A 69 -3.65 9.49 -5.98
CA PRO A 69 -4.71 9.21 -6.95
C PRO A 69 -4.31 8.12 -7.96
N GLN A 70 -3.06 8.13 -8.42
CA GLN A 70 -2.54 7.12 -9.35
C GLN A 70 -2.49 5.73 -8.71
N LEU A 71 -2.06 5.65 -7.43
CA LEU A 71 -2.10 4.42 -6.64
C LEU A 71 -3.51 3.85 -6.52
N PHE A 72 -4.49 4.71 -6.23
CA PHE A 72 -5.88 4.29 -6.15
C PHE A 72 -6.40 3.75 -7.49
N PHE A 73 -6.14 4.44 -8.60
CA PHE A 73 -6.53 3.94 -9.93
C PHE A 73 -5.89 2.60 -10.25
N LEU A 74 -4.61 2.44 -9.94
CA LEU A 74 -3.88 1.19 -10.18
C LEU A 74 -4.37 0.05 -9.27
N SER A 75 -4.77 0.35 -8.03
CA SER A 75 -5.29 -0.65 -7.09
C SER A 75 -6.72 -1.13 -7.41
N LEU A 76 -7.49 -0.38 -8.21
CA LEU A 76 -8.87 -0.70 -8.55
C LEU A 76 -9.04 -2.10 -9.20
N PRO A 77 -8.27 -2.49 -10.23
CA PRO A 77 -8.38 -3.83 -10.80
C PRO A 77 -8.00 -4.93 -9.80
N PHE A 78 -7.03 -4.68 -8.93
CA PHE A 78 -6.67 -5.63 -7.86
C PHE A 78 -7.81 -5.80 -6.85
N PHE A 79 -8.47 -4.71 -6.48
CA PHE A 79 -9.63 -4.75 -5.60
C PHE A 79 -10.75 -5.60 -6.20
N ALA A 80 -11.10 -5.37 -7.47
CA ALA A 80 -12.10 -6.16 -8.19
C ALA A 80 -11.69 -7.65 -8.29
N PHE A 81 -10.42 -7.92 -8.50
CA PHE A 81 -9.87 -9.27 -8.56
C PHE A 81 -10.00 -9.98 -7.20
N PHE A 82 -9.66 -9.32 -6.09
CA PHE A 82 -9.80 -9.91 -4.76
C PHE A 82 -11.27 -10.19 -4.42
N LEU A 83 -12.17 -9.27 -4.76
CA LEU A 83 -13.60 -9.52 -4.62
C LEU A 83 -14.01 -10.76 -5.40
N LYS A 84 -13.59 -10.89 -6.67
CA LYS A 84 -13.87 -12.08 -7.46
C LYS A 84 -13.29 -13.36 -6.85
N LEU A 85 -12.07 -13.31 -6.30
CA LEU A 85 -11.44 -14.44 -5.63
C LEU A 85 -12.22 -14.89 -4.40
N MET A 86 -12.67 -13.93 -3.57
CA MET A 86 -13.46 -14.21 -2.36
C MET A 86 -14.85 -14.76 -2.68
N TYR A 87 -15.39 -14.39 -3.82
CA TYR A 87 -16.71 -14.80 -4.30
C TYR A 87 -16.65 -15.80 -5.45
N ILE A 88 -15.53 -16.50 -5.64
CA ILE A 88 -15.31 -17.45 -6.75
C ILE A 88 -16.33 -18.60 -6.74
N ARG A 89 -16.78 -19.00 -5.55
CA ARG A 89 -17.83 -20.02 -5.39
C ARG A 89 -19.25 -19.51 -5.67
N SER A 90 -19.43 -18.19 -5.64
CA SER A 90 -20.70 -17.57 -5.99
C SER A 90 -20.81 -17.41 -7.50
N LYS A 91 -21.45 -18.35 -8.17
CA LYS A 91 -21.71 -18.27 -9.63
C LYS A 91 -22.64 -17.10 -10.02
N ARG A 92 -23.15 -16.35 -9.03
CA ARG A 92 -24.14 -15.27 -9.21
C ARG A 92 -23.55 -13.99 -9.79
N LYS A 93 -22.23 -13.74 -9.63
CA LYS A 93 -21.58 -12.47 -9.98
C LYS A 93 -20.41 -12.68 -10.92
N SER A 94 -20.41 -11.94 -12.04
CA SER A 94 -19.31 -11.90 -13.00
C SER A 94 -18.18 -10.98 -12.51
N TYR A 95 -17.00 -11.06 -13.13
CA TYR A 95 -15.89 -10.13 -12.83
C TYR A 95 -16.30 -8.67 -13.06
N VAL A 96 -17.09 -8.41 -14.10
CA VAL A 96 -17.56 -7.06 -14.45
C VAL A 96 -18.40 -6.46 -13.31
N GLU A 97 -19.25 -7.24 -12.66
CA GLU A 97 -20.04 -6.76 -11.52
C GLU A 97 -19.16 -6.40 -10.31
N HIS A 98 -18.11 -7.18 -10.03
CA HIS A 98 -17.12 -6.85 -9.00
C HIS A 98 -16.33 -5.58 -9.37
N PHE A 99 -15.99 -5.43 -10.65
CA PHE A 99 -15.29 -4.25 -11.14
C PHE A 99 -16.14 -2.98 -11.05
N VAL A 100 -17.41 -3.06 -11.44
CA VAL A 100 -18.38 -1.96 -11.29
C VAL A 100 -18.55 -1.59 -9.82
N PHE A 101 -18.71 -2.57 -8.93
CA PHE A 101 -18.76 -2.32 -7.48
C PHE A 101 -17.51 -1.57 -7.00
N SER A 102 -16.34 -1.98 -7.47
CA SER A 102 -15.06 -1.34 -7.14
C SER A 102 -15.04 0.13 -7.61
N ILE A 103 -15.47 0.42 -8.83
CA ILE A 103 -15.55 1.80 -9.36
C ILE A 103 -16.42 2.68 -8.45
N TYR A 104 -17.61 2.20 -8.07
CA TYR A 104 -18.49 2.97 -7.17
C TYR A 104 -17.85 3.23 -5.81
N HIS A 105 -17.15 2.25 -5.26
CA HIS A 105 -16.46 2.41 -3.98
C HIS A 105 -15.31 3.42 -4.09
N TYR A 106 -14.50 3.34 -5.16
CA TYR A 106 -13.40 4.28 -5.36
C TYR A 106 -13.90 5.70 -5.68
N ALA A 107 -14.96 5.85 -6.47
CA ALA A 107 -15.60 7.13 -6.70
C ALA A 107 -16.05 7.78 -5.37
N TYR A 108 -16.64 6.99 -4.49
CA TYR A 108 -16.99 7.43 -3.14
C TYR A 108 -15.75 7.86 -2.34
N LEU A 109 -14.66 7.08 -2.36
CA LEU A 109 -13.40 7.44 -1.69
C LEU A 109 -12.84 8.77 -2.21
N PHE A 110 -12.86 9.01 -3.53
CA PHE A 110 -12.42 10.29 -4.09
C PHE A 110 -13.25 11.48 -3.62
N VAL A 111 -14.57 11.33 -3.52
CA VAL A 111 -15.43 12.36 -2.97
C VAL A 111 -15.09 12.63 -1.50
N VAL A 112 -14.89 11.62 -0.69
CA VAL A 112 -14.50 11.75 0.72
C VAL A 112 -13.12 12.43 0.84
N MET A 113 -12.13 12.04 0.04
CA MET A 113 -10.82 12.68 0.00
C MET A 113 -10.93 14.16 -0.43
N PHE A 114 -11.74 14.46 -1.42
CA PHE A 114 -11.98 15.84 -1.86
C PHE A 114 -12.55 16.70 -0.72
N LEU A 115 -13.54 16.19 -0.02
CA LEU A 115 -14.13 16.88 1.14
C LEU A 115 -13.12 17.07 2.28
N PHE A 116 -12.24 16.07 2.49
CA PHE A 116 -11.16 16.15 3.48
C PHE A 116 -10.20 17.32 3.22
N TYR A 117 -9.89 17.63 1.97
CA TYR A 117 -9.07 18.79 1.62
C TYR A 117 -9.87 20.09 1.59
N LEU A 118 -11.10 20.04 1.12
CA LEU A 118 -11.92 21.25 0.93
C LEU A 118 -12.37 21.88 2.25
N ILE A 119 -12.82 21.06 3.22
CA ILE A 119 -13.42 21.58 4.46
C ILE A 119 -12.38 22.30 5.34
N PRO A 120 -11.17 21.77 5.60
CA PRO A 120 -10.12 22.50 6.31
C PRO A 120 -9.67 23.77 5.58
N ALA A 121 -9.59 23.74 4.25
CA ALA A 121 -9.22 24.90 3.46
C ALA A 121 -10.24 26.05 3.63
N ILE A 122 -11.54 25.72 3.63
CA ILE A 122 -12.61 26.70 3.89
C ILE A 122 -12.56 27.19 5.35
N ALA A 123 -12.38 26.29 6.33
CA ALA A 123 -12.27 26.65 7.74
C ALA A 123 -11.15 27.65 7.98
N LYS A 124 -9.98 27.41 7.36
CA LYS A 124 -8.83 28.33 7.41
C LYS A 124 -9.11 29.71 6.80
N MET A 125 -9.82 29.74 5.66
CA MET A 125 -10.20 31.00 5.02
C MET A 125 -11.16 31.85 5.89
N LEU A 126 -12.01 31.17 6.67
CA LEU A 126 -12.96 31.82 7.56
C LEU A 126 -12.34 32.29 8.90
N GLY A 127 -11.05 31.93 9.15
CA GLY A 127 -10.36 32.28 10.40
C GLY A 127 -11.05 31.68 11.64
N SER A 128 -11.57 30.48 11.54
CA SER A 128 -12.37 29.85 12.57
C SER A 128 -11.51 29.48 13.79
N ALA A 129 -11.93 29.91 14.99
CA ALA A 129 -11.33 29.46 16.26
C ALA A 129 -11.46 27.96 16.51
N TRP A 130 -12.23 27.24 15.68
CA TRP A 130 -12.52 25.80 15.77
C TRP A 130 -11.73 24.98 14.74
N GLU A 131 -10.72 25.58 14.08
CA GLU A 131 -9.97 24.93 12.98
C GLU A 131 -9.39 23.59 13.41
N ASP A 132 -8.69 23.54 14.53
CA ASP A 132 -8.04 22.30 15.02
C ASP A 132 -9.06 21.21 15.34
N MET A 133 -10.17 21.56 16.00
CA MET A 133 -11.24 20.62 16.32
C MET A 133 -11.94 20.10 15.06
N ILE A 134 -12.16 20.94 14.05
CA ILE A 134 -12.75 20.55 12.77
C ILE A 134 -11.84 19.57 12.06
N ILE A 135 -10.52 19.82 12.02
CA ILE A 135 -9.54 18.95 11.38
C ILE A 135 -9.51 17.57 12.06
N GLU A 136 -9.52 17.54 13.40
CA GLU A 136 -9.51 16.27 14.17
C GLU A 136 -10.75 15.43 13.87
N TRP A 137 -11.96 16.00 13.94
CA TRP A 137 -13.21 15.31 13.64
C TRP A 137 -13.29 14.82 12.20
N ILE A 138 -12.87 15.65 11.25
CA ILE A 138 -12.85 15.27 9.83
C ILE A 138 -11.88 14.12 9.60
N THR A 139 -10.69 14.15 10.19
CA THR A 139 -9.72 13.06 10.08
C THR A 139 -10.30 11.75 10.59
N PHE A 140 -10.99 11.78 11.74
CA PHE A 140 -11.68 10.62 12.26
C PHE A 140 -12.74 10.08 11.29
N PHE A 141 -13.59 10.94 10.76
CA PHE A 141 -14.65 10.53 9.82
C PHE A 141 -14.07 10.00 8.50
N VAL A 142 -13.03 10.61 7.97
CA VAL A 142 -12.39 10.19 6.71
C VAL A 142 -11.77 8.80 6.83
N VAL A 143 -11.23 8.43 7.99
CA VAL A 143 -10.63 7.11 8.20
C VAL A 143 -11.70 6.05 8.44
N PHE A 144 -12.66 6.30 9.30
CA PHE A 144 -13.60 5.26 9.74
C PHE A 144 -14.83 5.12 8.84
N TYR A 145 -15.34 6.20 8.29
CA TYR A 145 -16.56 6.16 7.49
C TYR A 145 -16.43 5.35 6.18
N PRO A 146 -15.31 5.42 5.43
CA PRO A 146 -15.12 4.55 4.26
C PRO A 146 -15.11 3.06 4.57
N LEU A 147 -14.57 2.66 5.73
CA LEU A 147 -14.57 1.27 6.15
C LEU A 147 -16.00 0.79 6.46
N ILE A 148 -16.76 1.61 7.18
CA ILE A 148 -18.17 1.33 7.46
C ILE A 148 -18.98 1.27 6.16
N TYR A 149 -18.77 2.22 5.27
CA TYR A 149 -19.43 2.26 3.97
C TYR A 149 -19.10 1.04 3.12
N LEU A 150 -17.84 0.62 3.05
CA LEU A 150 -17.43 -0.59 2.34
C LEU A 150 -18.13 -1.83 2.92
N PHE A 151 -18.14 -1.98 4.23
CA PHE A 151 -18.81 -3.10 4.90
C PHE A 151 -20.30 -3.16 4.60
N LEU A 152 -21.00 -2.04 4.71
CA LEU A 152 -22.44 -1.95 4.42
C LEU A 152 -22.75 -2.17 2.93
N SER A 153 -21.92 -1.63 2.04
CA SER A 153 -22.02 -1.80 0.59
C SER A 153 -21.83 -3.26 0.19
N MET A 154 -20.81 -3.91 0.75
CA MET A 154 -20.58 -5.34 0.54
C MET A 154 -21.81 -6.16 1.00
N ARG A 155 -22.33 -5.87 2.16
CA ARG A 155 -23.52 -6.56 2.66
C ARG A 155 -24.72 -6.44 1.72
N ARG A 156 -24.99 -5.22 1.25
CA ARG A 156 -26.12 -4.95 0.36
C ARG A 156 -25.94 -5.58 -1.02
N PHE A 157 -24.71 -5.61 -1.52
CA PHE A 157 -24.40 -6.10 -2.85
C PHE A 157 -24.30 -7.62 -2.94
N TYR A 158 -23.71 -8.27 -1.90
CA TYR A 158 -23.45 -9.72 -1.88
C TYR A 158 -24.48 -10.52 -1.09
N GLU A 159 -25.33 -9.87 -0.28
CA GLU A 159 -26.40 -10.51 0.52
C GLU A 159 -25.88 -11.63 1.46
N ASP A 160 -24.64 -11.54 1.89
CA ASP A 160 -24.01 -12.50 2.80
C ASP A 160 -24.52 -12.35 4.25
N ARG A 161 -24.42 -13.46 5.01
CA ARG A 161 -24.65 -13.42 6.45
C ARG A 161 -23.58 -12.61 7.16
N TRP A 162 -23.94 -11.89 8.23
CA TRP A 162 -23.05 -11.00 8.96
C TRP A 162 -21.70 -11.62 9.30
N VAL A 163 -21.66 -12.84 9.81
CA VAL A 163 -20.42 -13.52 10.23
C VAL A 163 -19.52 -13.78 9.03
N VAL A 164 -20.05 -14.33 7.94
CA VAL A 164 -19.30 -14.62 6.72
C VAL A 164 -18.78 -13.34 6.09
N LEU A 165 -19.62 -12.30 6.06
CA LEU A 165 -19.25 -10.99 5.56
C LEU A 165 -18.10 -10.38 6.36
N SER A 166 -18.13 -10.46 7.71
CA SER A 166 -17.07 -9.93 8.56
C SER A 166 -15.72 -10.57 8.27
N PHE A 167 -15.66 -11.89 8.11
CA PHE A 167 -14.43 -12.58 7.74
C PHE A 167 -13.92 -12.16 6.36
N LYS A 168 -14.81 -12.07 5.38
CA LYS A 168 -14.47 -11.60 4.03
C LYS A 168 -13.99 -10.16 4.04
N PHE A 169 -14.65 -9.29 4.79
CA PHE A 169 -14.27 -7.89 4.92
C PHE A 169 -12.87 -7.73 5.53
N ILE A 170 -12.56 -8.45 6.61
CA ILE A 170 -11.22 -8.43 7.21
C ILE A 170 -10.18 -8.93 6.22
N ALA A 171 -10.42 -10.07 5.57
CA ALA A 171 -9.51 -10.61 4.57
C ALA A 171 -9.29 -9.64 3.40
N LEU A 172 -10.35 -9.00 2.89
CA LEU A 172 -10.28 -8.00 1.84
C LEU A 172 -9.48 -6.77 2.29
N SER A 173 -9.71 -6.28 3.51
CA SER A 173 -8.98 -5.13 4.05
C SER A 173 -7.48 -5.41 4.17
N ILE A 174 -7.10 -6.61 4.62
CA ILE A 174 -5.69 -7.05 4.70
C ILE A 174 -5.08 -7.13 3.29
N LEU A 175 -5.77 -7.74 2.32
CA LEU A 175 -5.29 -7.84 0.94
C LEU A 175 -5.12 -6.46 0.30
N LEU A 176 -6.04 -5.53 0.54
CA LEU A 176 -5.93 -4.16 0.07
C LEU A 176 -4.74 -3.44 0.69
N MET A 177 -4.53 -3.60 2.00
CA MET A 177 -3.39 -3.02 2.70
C MET A 177 -2.06 -3.52 2.11
N ILE A 178 -1.94 -4.83 1.89
CA ILE A 178 -0.76 -5.45 1.26
C ILE A 178 -0.58 -4.90 -0.17
N THR A 179 -1.65 -4.81 -0.94
CA THR A 179 -1.61 -4.28 -2.32
C THR A 179 -1.17 -2.82 -2.35
N MET A 180 -1.71 -1.98 -1.47
CA MET A 180 -1.31 -0.57 -1.37
C MET A 180 0.16 -0.43 -1.00
N LEU A 181 0.64 -1.23 -0.03
CA LEU A 181 2.05 -1.26 0.35
C LEU A 181 2.94 -1.69 -0.83
N PHE A 182 2.56 -2.76 -1.53
CA PHE A 182 3.29 -3.24 -2.71
C PHE A 182 3.35 -2.19 -3.82
N LEU A 183 2.23 -1.57 -4.17
CA LEU A 183 2.17 -0.52 -5.19
C LEU A 183 2.97 0.72 -4.78
N PHE A 184 2.94 1.09 -3.50
CA PHE A 184 3.74 2.18 -2.97
C PHE A 184 5.23 1.90 -3.11
N ILE A 185 5.69 0.70 -2.73
CA ILE A 185 7.08 0.27 -2.90
C ILE A 185 7.47 0.28 -4.38
N LEU A 186 6.60 -0.18 -5.26
CA LEU A 186 6.85 -0.22 -6.70
C LEU A 186 7.01 1.19 -7.29
N ILE A 187 6.14 2.14 -6.91
CA ILE A 187 6.25 3.54 -7.35
C ILE A 187 7.50 4.20 -6.75
N ALA A 188 7.79 3.95 -5.46
CA ALA A 188 9.00 4.46 -4.83
C ALA A 188 10.27 3.90 -5.50
N ALA A 189 10.29 2.61 -5.80
CA ALA A 189 11.38 1.99 -6.55
C ALA A 189 11.52 2.60 -7.95
N PHE A 190 10.43 2.77 -8.68
CA PHE A 190 10.45 3.41 -10.00
C PHE A 190 10.99 4.85 -9.92
N ALA A 191 10.52 5.64 -8.95
CA ALA A 191 11.02 7.01 -8.74
C ALA A 191 12.48 7.08 -8.27
N PHE A 192 13.00 5.97 -7.71
CA PHE A 192 14.38 5.85 -7.29
C PHE A 192 15.31 5.42 -8.44
N PHE A 193 14.82 4.63 -9.40
CA PHE A 193 15.61 4.12 -10.52
C PHE A 193 15.57 5.02 -11.76
N PHE A 194 14.54 5.84 -11.92
CA PHE A 194 14.29 6.73 -13.06
C PHE A 194 14.06 8.18 -12.62
#